data_a5be7e2fb00402c450ebd58868be9ef1
#
_entry.id   a5be7e2fb00402c450ebd58868be9ef1
#
_cell.length_a   1.000
_cell.length_b   1.000
_cell.length_c   1.000
_cell.angle_alpha   90.00
_cell.angle_beta   90.00
_cell.angle_gamma   90.00
#
_symmetry.space_group_name_H-M   'P 1'
#
loop_
_entity.id
_entity.type
_entity.pdbx_description
1 polymer ?
#
loop_
_entity_poly.entity_id
_entity_poly.type
_entity_poly.pdbx_seq_one_letter_code
_entity_poly.pdbx_strand_id
1 'polypeptide(L)'
;ETQNFIVLDRYTKHAELHETPSGYQTETELEAEFIADLRQQGYEYLPDLRTPDALRANARRQLEGLNAVLFTDAEWQRFCDEFLDCPGDTITDKTRKVQDHPVYDFTFDDGRLQNIHLVDKRNPARNKLQVINQFEQKGTHKNRYDVTIVVNGLPMVQVELKKRGVAVREAFNQVHRYSKESFN
;
A
#
# COMPACT_ATOMS: atom_id res chain seq x y z
N GLU A 1 -4.85 -22.74 -3.84
CA GLU A 1 -4.26 -21.38 -3.73
C GLU A 1 -5.41 -20.38 -3.81
N THR A 2 -5.82 -19.88 -2.67
CA THR A 2 -6.85 -18.84 -2.57
C THR A 2 -6.18 -17.50 -2.81
N GLN A 3 -6.28 -16.98 -4.03
CA GLN A 3 -5.98 -15.58 -4.29
C GLN A 3 -7.11 -14.76 -3.65
N ASN A 4 -6.80 -13.99 -2.63
CA ASN A 4 -7.76 -13.12 -1.96
C ASN A 4 -8.01 -11.87 -2.81
N PHE A 5 -8.93 -11.96 -3.78
CA PHE A 5 -9.47 -10.81 -4.47
C PHE A 5 -10.84 -10.46 -3.88
N ILE A 6 -11.03 -9.21 -3.53
CA ILE A 6 -12.35 -8.68 -3.18
C ILE A 6 -12.86 -7.94 -4.41
N VAL A 7 -13.89 -8.49 -5.06
CA VAL A 7 -14.60 -7.80 -6.14
C VAL A 7 -15.81 -7.13 -5.54
N LEU A 8 -15.80 -5.80 -5.49
CA LEU A 8 -16.96 -5.00 -5.10
C LEU A 8 -17.80 -4.72 -6.35
N ASP A 9 -18.77 -5.59 -6.63
CA ASP A 9 -19.69 -5.45 -7.78
C ASP A 9 -20.68 -4.29 -7.59
N ARG A 10 -21.03 -3.97 -6.33
CA ARG A 10 -21.93 -2.86 -5.99
C ARG A 10 -21.42 -2.13 -4.76
N TYR A 11 -20.71 -1.05 -4.98
CA TYR A 11 -20.47 -0.06 -3.93
C TYR A 11 -21.67 0.88 -3.89
N THR A 12 -22.60 0.65 -2.96
CA THR A 12 -23.68 1.57 -2.69
C THR A 12 -23.24 2.51 -1.58
N LYS A 13 -22.86 3.72 -1.97
CA LYS A 13 -22.66 4.79 -1.01
C LYS A 13 -24.01 5.07 -0.33
N HIS A 14 -24.13 4.82 0.96
CA HIS A 14 -25.22 5.34 1.78
C HIS A 14 -24.98 6.84 2.01
N ALA A 15 -25.02 7.62 0.94
CA ALA A 15 -25.13 9.06 0.97
C ALA A 15 -26.45 9.41 0.32
N GLU A 16 -27.19 10.32 0.93
CA GLU A 16 -28.40 10.92 0.38
C GLU A 16 -28.22 11.15 -1.11
N LEU A 17 -29.13 10.59 -1.91
CA LEU A 17 -29.18 10.73 -3.35
C LEU A 17 -29.37 12.21 -3.70
N HIS A 18 -28.32 12.99 -3.72
CA HIS A 18 -28.26 14.12 -4.61
C HIS A 18 -28.12 13.53 -6.02
N GLU A 19 -29.20 13.59 -6.77
CA GLU A 19 -29.20 13.35 -8.21
C GLU A 19 -28.21 14.33 -8.85
N THR A 20 -26.94 13.89 -8.97
CA THR A 20 -25.99 14.59 -9.83
C THR A 20 -26.40 14.33 -11.28
N PRO A 21 -26.41 15.37 -12.14
CA PRO A 21 -26.76 15.23 -13.55
C PRO A 21 -25.94 14.13 -14.18
N SER A 22 -26.54 13.33 -15.03
CA SER A 22 -26.00 12.15 -15.72
C SER A 22 -24.84 12.49 -16.66
N GLY A 23 -23.72 12.94 -16.10
CA GLY A 23 -22.44 13.01 -16.78
C GLY A 23 -21.65 11.72 -16.49
N TYR A 24 -21.11 11.09 -17.50
CA TYR A 24 -20.20 9.95 -17.32
C TYR A 24 -18.99 10.43 -16.51
N GLN A 25 -18.89 9.96 -15.24
CA GLN A 25 -17.74 10.24 -14.40
C GLN A 25 -16.50 9.61 -15.03
N THR A 26 -15.44 10.40 -15.18
CA THR A 26 -14.15 9.93 -15.69
C THR A 26 -13.41 9.10 -14.61
N GLU A 27 -12.44 8.28 -15.01
CA GLU A 27 -11.61 7.52 -14.06
C GLU A 27 -10.84 8.47 -13.13
N THR A 28 -10.40 9.63 -13.62
CA THR A 28 -9.73 10.67 -12.82
C THR A 28 -10.64 11.28 -11.75
N GLU A 29 -11.91 11.55 -12.09
CA GLU A 29 -12.89 12.08 -11.12
C GLU A 29 -13.23 11.01 -10.07
N LEU A 30 -13.37 9.75 -10.49
CA LEU A 30 -13.59 8.63 -9.58
C LEU A 30 -12.40 8.42 -8.62
N GLU A 31 -11.17 8.54 -9.13
CA GLU A 31 -9.95 8.49 -8.30
C GLU A 31 -9.93 9.61 -7.26
N ALA A 32 -10.23 10.84 -7.68
CA ALA A 32 -10.25 12.00 -6.80
C ALA A 32 -11.32 11.87 -5.71
N GLU A 33 -12.52 11.38 -6.06
CA GLU A 33 -13.59 11.13 -5.10
C GLU A 33 -13.19 10.05 -4.10
N PHE A 34 -12.63 8.93 -4.56
CA PHE A 34 -12.19 7.84 -3.70
C PHE A 34 -11.10 8.29 -2.71
N ILE A 35 -10.13 9.07 -3.17
CA ILE A 35 -9.10 9.65 -2.29
C ILE A 35 -9.73 10.62 -1.28
N ALA A 36 -10.69 11.44 -1.68
CA ALA A 36 -11.39 12.34 -0.77
C ALA A 36 -12.14 11.58 0.33
N ASP A 37 -12.82 10.48 -0.02
CA ASP A 37 -13.51 9.62 0.94
C ASP A 37 -12.53 8.98 1.94
N LEU A 38 -11.38 8.48 1.48
CA LEU A 38 -10.34 7.95 2.36
C LEU A 38 -9.78 9.02 3.31
N ARG A 39 -9.56 10.24 2.82
CA ARG A 39 -9.13 11.38 3.66
C ARG A 39 -10.15 11.71 4.75
N GLN A 40 -11.44 11.67 4.45
CA GLN A 40 -12.51 11.86 5.45
C GLN A 40 -12.49 10.75 6.51
N GLN A 41 -12.03 9.55 6.17
CA GLN A 41 -11.85 8.43 7.08
C GLN A 41 -10.53 8.49 7.86
N GLY A 42 -9.73 9.55 7.71
CA GLY A 42 -8.49 9.76 8.44
C GLY A 42 -7.22 9.28 7.75
N TYR A 43 -7.29 8.90 6.47
CA TYR A 43 -6.08 8.58 5.70
C TYR A 43 -5.32 9.85 5.33
N GLU A 44 -4.01 9.82 5.49
CA GLU A 44 -3.11 10.88 5.02
C GLU A 44 -2.84 10.70 3.53
N TYR A 45 -3.20 11.71 2.71
CA TYR A 45 -2.91 11.66 1.28
C TYR A 45 -1.54 12.23 0.97
N LEU A 46 -0.71 11.46 0.26
CA LEU A 46 0.67 11.78 -0.11
C LEU A 46 0.82 11.80 -1.65
N PRO A 47 0.46 12.92 -2.32
CA PRO A 47 0.45 12.99 -3.79
C PRO A 47 1.83 12.88 -4.44
N ASP A 48 2.89 13.21 -3.70
CA ASP A 48 4.26 13.23 -4.21
C ASP A 48 5.00 11.90 -4.03
N LEU A 49 4.38 10.93 -3.35
CA LEU A 49 4.98 9.63 -3.06
C LEU A 49 4.73 8.66 -4.23
N ARG A 50 5.49 8.83 -5.32
CA ARG A 50 5.26 8.14 -6.59
C ARG A 50 6.37 7.18 -7.02
N THR A 51 7.47 7.12 -6.29
CA THR A 51 8.64 6.30 -6.65
C THR A 51 8.98 5.28 -5.56
N PRO A 52 9.62 4.14 -5.90
CA PRO A 52 10.08 3.16 -4.92
C PRO A 52 10.99 3.75 -3.86
N ASP A 53 11.92 4.65 -4.22
CA ASP A 53 12.82 5.28 -3.26
C ASP A 53 12.07 6.18 -2.27
N ALA A 54 11.09 6.97 -2.75
CA ALA A 54 10.25 7.78 -1.89
C ALA A 54 9.39 6.90 -0.97
N LEU A 55 8.86 5.77 -1.48
CA LEU A 55 8.11 4.81 -0.67
C LEU A 55 8.99 4.19 0.42
N ARG A 56 10.22 3.77 0.09
CA ARG A 56 11.20 3.22 1.05
C ARG A 56 11.56 4.24 2.13
N ALA A 57 11.79 5.49 1.77
CA ALA A 57 12.06 6.57 2.71
C ALA A 57 10.85 6.86 3.63
N ASN A 58 9.62 6.80 3.09
CA ASN A 58 8.41 6.90 3.88
C ASN A 58 8.26 5.72 4.84
N ALA A 59 8.49 4.49 4.39
CA ALA A 59 8.44 3.29 5.22
C ALA A 59 9.40 3.40 6.42
N ARG A 60 10.66 3.82 6.17
CA ARG A 60 11.62 4.07 7.25
C ARG A 60 11.06 5.02 8.30
N ARG A 61 10.60 6.18 7.89
CA ARG A 61 10.07 7.21 8.79
C ARG A 61 8.87 6.72 9.60
N GLN A 62 7.95 5.98 8.97
CA GLN A 62 6.77 5.46 9.64
C GLN A 62 7.13 4.35 10.63
N LEU A 63 8.04 3.43 10.26
CA LEU A 63 8.48 2.35 11.14
C LEU A 63 9.32 2.87 12.30
N GLU A 64 10.18 3.87 12.08
CA GLU A 64 10.88 4.57 13.16
C GLU A 64 9.89 5.19 14.16
N GLY A 65 8.85 5.85 13.67
CA GLY A 65 7.79 6.43 14.51
C GLY A 65 6.98 5.38 15.26
N LEU A 66 6.57 4.30 14.60
CA LEU A 66 5.78 3.23 15.22
C LEU A 66 6.55 2.54 16.37
N ASN A 67 7.85 2.33 16.18
CA ASN A 67 8.71 1.57 17.10
C ASN A 67 9.51 2.45 18.07
N ALA A 68 9.41 3.76 17.96
CA ALA A 68 10.21 4.74 18.75
C ALA A 68 11.72 4.47 18.63
N VAL A 69 12.21 4.22 17.42
CA VAL A 69 13.63 4.00 17.10
C VAL A 69 14.09 4.98 16.03
N LEU A 70 15.40 5.10 15.86
CA LEU A 70 16.03 5.74 14.72
C LEU A 70 17.08 4.77 14.18
N PHE A 71 17.02 4.47 12.90
CA PHE A 71 18.03 3.68 12.20
C PHE A 71 19.11 4.60 11.64
N THR A 72 20.35 4.21 11.74
CA THR A 72 21.39 4.72 10.83
C THR A 72 21.08 4.22 9.41
N ASP A 73 21.75 4.78 8.39
CA ASP A 73 21.54 4.32 7.01
C ASP A 73 21.98 2.86 6.82
N ALA A 74 23.07 2.46 7.49
CA ALA A 74 23.56 1.09 7.47
C ALA A 74 22.59 0.12 8.16
N GLU A 75 22.06 0.48 9.32
CA GLU A 75 21.04 -0.31 10.04
C GLU A 75 19.74 -0.45 9.25
N TRP A 76 19.29 0.65 8.63
CA TRP A 76 18.11 0.61 7.78
C TRP A 76 18.29 -0.32 6.57
N GLN A 77 19.44 -0.23 5.90
CA GLN A 77 19.75 -1.12 4.78
C GLN A 77 19.79 -2.58 5.24
N ARG A 78 20.46 -2.88 6.36
CA ARG A 78 20.51 -4.22 6.95
C ARG A 78 19.13 -4.75 7.32
N PHE A 79 18.28 -3.92 7.96
CA PHE A 79 16.90 -4.28 8.29
C PHE A 79 16.08 -4.62 7.03
N CYS A 80 16.27 -3.85 5.96
CA CYS A 80 15.64 -4.15 4.67
C CYS A 80 16.11 -5.49 4.11
N ASP A 81 17.41 -5.72 4.07
CA ASP A 81 18.00 -6.92 3.45
C ASP A 81 17.71 -8.20 4.26
N GLU A 82 17.66 -8.10 5.58
CA GLU A 82 17.42 -9.24 6.46
C GLU A 82 15.94 -9.58 6.63
N PHE A 83 15.06 -8.59 6.54
CA PHE A 83 13.66 -8.81 6.89
C PHE A 83 12.66 -8.16 5.92
N LEU A 84 12.74 -6.86 5.67
CA LEU A 84 11.65 -6.14 5.00
C LEU A 84 11.57 -6.48 3.50
N ASP A 85 12.72 -6.57 2.84
CA ASP A 85 12.87 -6.75 1.38
C ASP A 85 14.03 -7.69 1.07
N CYS A 86 14.01 -8.90 1.67
CA CYS A 86 15.08 -9.86 1.50
C CYS A 86 15.24 -10.23 0.02
N PRO A 87 16.48 -10.34 -0.47
CA PRO A 87 16.74 -10.85 -1.81
C PRO A 87 16.12 -12.25 -2.00
N GLY A 88 15.29 -12.39 -3.03
CA GLY A 88 14.59 -13.64 -3.34
C GLY A 88 13.21 -13.81 -2.70
N ASP A 89 12.76 -12.87 -1.86
CA ASP A 89 11.38 -12.88 -1.37
C ASP A 89 10.38 -12.68 -2.52
N THR A 90 9.42 -13.57 -2.58
CA THR A 90 8.25 -13.39 -3.43
C THR A 90 7.25 -12.43 -2.75
N ILE A 91 6.26 -11.95 -3.50
CA ILE A 91 5.15 -11.15 -2.95
C ILE A 91 4.41 -11.93 -1.85
N THR A 92 4.29 -13.26 -1.99
CA THR A 92 3.68 -14.12 -0.97
C THR A 92 4.49 -14.13 0.32
N ASP A 93 5.82 -14.18 0.23
CA ASP A 93 6.69 -14.15 1.40
C ASP A 93 6.60 -12.80 2.12
N LYS A 94 6.63 -11.70 1.39
CA LYS A 94 6.44 -10.34 1.93
C LYS A 94 5.06 -10.19 2.60
N THR A 95 4.01 -10.72 1.98
CA THR A 95 2.66 -10.71 2.54
C THR A 95 2.59 -11.50 3.86
N ARG A 96 3.19 -12.69 3.91
CA ARG A 96 3.25 -13.50 5.13
C ARG A 96 3.98 -12.82 6.27
N LYS A 97 5.08 -12.11 5.98
CA LYS A 97 5.79 -11.32 7.01
C LYS A 97 4.85 -10.32 7.69
N VAL A 98 4.05 -9.59 6.93
CA VAL A 98 3.09 -8.63 7.50
C VAL A 98 1.92 -9.33 8.19
N GLN A 99 1.41 -10.43 7.61
CA GLN A 99 0.23 -11.14 8.14
C GLN A 99 0.55 -12.04 9.32
N ASP A 100 1.61 -12.83 9.24
CA ASP A 100 1.88 -13.91 10.21
C ASP A 100 3.01 -13.54 11.18
N HIS A 101 4.02 -12.82 10.71
CA HIS A 101 5.24 -12.49 11.44
C HIS A 101 5.58 -11.00 11.40
N PRO A 102 4.67 -10.09 11.83
CA PRO A 102 4.86 -8.64 11.68
C PRO A 102 5.89 -8.04 12.64
N VAL A 103 6.66 -8.86 13.34
CA VAL A 103 7.66 -8.44 14.33
C VAL A 103 9.00 -9.09 14.02
N TYR A 104 10.05 -8.30 14.02
CA TYR A 104 11.43 -8.77 13.82
C TYR A 104 12.33 -8.33 14.95
N ASP A 105 13.14 -9.26 15.45
CA ASP A 105 14.14 -9.01 16.49
C ASP A 105 15.40 -8.42 15.83
N PHE A 106 15.55 -7.11 15.91
CA PHE A 106 16.65 -6.39 15.29
C PHE A 106 17.71 -5.98 16.31
N THR A 107 18.98 -6.30 16.04
CA THR A 107 20.12 -5.87 16.85
C THR A 107 20.75 -4.63 16.23
N PHE A 108 20.72 -3.51 16.94
CA PHE A 108 21.34 -2.24 16.54
C PHE A 108 22.87 -2.32 16.65
N ASP A 109 23.57 -1.40 16.01
CA ASP A 109 25.04 -1.35 15.99
C ASP A 109 25.63 -1.08 17.40
N ASP A 110 24.84 -0.49 18.28
CA ASP A 110 25.19 -0.29 19.69
C ASP A 110 24.96 -1.54 20.58
N GLY A 111 24.51 -2.64 19.98
CA GLY A 111 24.25 -3.91 20.66
C GLY A 111 22.85 -4.04 21.29
N ARG A 112 21.99 -3.03 21.20
CA ARG A 112 20.60 -3.13 21.67
C ARG A 112 19.80 -4.06 20.78
N LEU A 113 19.10 -5.02 21.39
CA LEU A 113 18.10 -5.86 20.74
C LEU A 113 16.73 -5.22 20.93
N GLN A 114 16.00 -5.02 19.83
CA GLN A 114 14.64 -4.47 19.87
C GLN A 114 13.73 -5.14 18.86
N ASN A 115 12.50 -5.39 19.27
CA ASN A 115 11.45 -5.92 18.40
C ASN A 115 10.91 -4.79 17.51
N ILE A 116 11.10 -4.91 16.22
CA ILE A 116 10.59 -3.95 15.22
C ILE A 116 9.27 -4.48 14.66
N HIS A 117 8.21 -3.75 14.92
CA HIS A 117 6.87 -4.04 14.42
C HIS A 117 6.65 -3.41 13.04
N LEU A 118 6.21 -4.19 12.08
CA LEU A 118 5.72 -3.69 10.78
C LEU A 118 4.31 -3.10 10.92
N VAL A 119 3.48 -3.76 11.72
CA VAL A 119 2.09 -3.37 11.99
C VAL A 119 1.78 -3.66 13.46
N ASP A 120 1.14 -2.72 14.15
CA ASP A 120 0.60 -2.97 15.49
C ASP A 120 -0.81 -3.56 15.37
N LYS A 121 -0.92 -4.88 15.50
CA LYS A 121 -2.19 -5.60 15.45
C LYS A 121 -2.97 -5.51 16.77
N ARG A 122 -2.31 -5.23 17.88
CA ARG A 122 -2.94 -5.12 19.21
C ARG A 122 -3.63 -3.79 19.39
N ASN A 123 -3.02 -2.73 18.85
CA ASN A 123 -3.58 -1.39 18.86
C ASN A 123 -3.58 -0.80 17.44
N PRO A 124 -4.60 -1.11 16.61
CA PRO A 124 -4.67 -0.67 15.23
C PRO A 124 -4.59 0.85 15.05
N ALA A 125 -5.02 1.63 16.07
CA ALA A 125 -4.98 3.09 16.03
C ALA A 125 -3.56 3.68 16.03
N ARG A 126 -2.53 2.89 16.38
CA ARG A 126 -1.14 3.30 16.28
C ARG A 126 -0.57 3.22 14.87
N ASN A 127 -1.24 2.50 13.98
CA ASN A 127 -0.79 2.39 12.61
C ASN A 127 -1.13 3.66 11.84
N LYS A 128 -0.17 4.16 11.07
CA LYS A 128 -0.37 5.29 10.17
C LYS A 128 -1.01 4.81 8.87
N LEU A 129 -2.22 5.29 8.61
CA LEU A 129 -2.95 5.01 7.37
C LEU A 129 -2.68 6.12 6.35
N GLN A 130 -2.23 5.74 5.17
CA GLN A 130 -1.87 6.67 4.11
C GLN A 130 -2.49 6.21 2.79
N VAL A 131 -2.70 7.14 1.88
CA VAL A 131 -3.14 6.87 0.51
C VAL A 131 -2.24 7.62 -0.46
N ILE A 132 -1.82 6.91 -1.49
CA ILE A 132 -1.04 7.45 -2.61
C ILE A 132 -1.74 7.10 -3.92
N ASN A 133 -1.47 7.87 -4.96
CA ASN A 133 -2.00 7.60 -6.28
C ASN A 133 -0.92 7.66 -7.35
N GLN A 134 -1.22 7.06 -8.50
CA GLN A 134 -0.37 7.08 -9.68
C GLN A 134 1.08 6.60 -9.38
N PHE A 135 1.20 5.61 -8.47
CA PHE A 135 2.49 5.04 -8.09
C PHE A 135 3.12 4.31 -9.29
N GLU A 136 4.34 4.67 -9.62
CA GLU A 136 5.08 4.10 -10.75
C GLU A 136 6.08 3.06 -10.26
N GLN A 137 5.89 1.81 -10.68
CA GLN A 137 6.87 0.75 -10.45
C GLN A 137 7.56 0.39 -11.76
N LYS A 138 8.88 0.44 -11.76
CA LYS A 138 9.71 -0.03 -12.87
C LYS A 138 9.99 -1.52 -12.66
N GLY A 139 9.24 -2.36 -13.36
CA GLY A 139 9.51 -3.79 -13.51
C GLY A 139 9.89 -4.09 -14.97
N THR A 140 9.56 -5.28 -15.46
CA THR A 140 9.69 -5.65 -16.88
C THR A 140 8.88 -4.70 -17.79
N HIS A 141 7.80 -4.12 -17.23
CA HIS A 141 7.01 -3.05 -17.83
C HIS A 141 6.77 -1.94 -16.81
N LYS A 142 6.58 -0.70 -17.30
CA LYS A 142 6.23 0.45 -16.46
C LYS A 142 4.74 0.32 -16.09
N ASN A 143 4.47 -0.13 -14.87
CA ASN A 143 3.13 -0.20 -14.32
C ASN A 143 2.82 1.03 -13.48
N ARG A 144 1.59 1.54 -13.60
CA ARG A 144 1.08 2.67 -12.85
C ARG A 144 -0.23 2.28 -12.21
N TYR A 145 -0.26 2.31 -10.90
CA TYR A 145 -1.43 1.95 -10.10
C TYR A 145 -2.27 3.18 -9.80
N ASP A 146 -3.59 3.08 -9.95
CA ASP A 146 -4.49 4.22 -9.76
C ASP A 146 -4.43 4.71 -8.32
N VAL A 147 -4.75 3.86 -7.34
CA VAL A 147 -4.67 4.19 -5.92
C VAL A 147 -4.01 3.06 -5.15
N THR A 148 -3.15 3.40 -4.20
CA THR A 148 -2.53 2.44 -3.28
C THR A 148 -2.78 2.89 -1.84
N ILE A 149 -3.31 1.98 -1.02
CA ILE A 149 -3.43 2.15 0.42
C ILE A 149 -2.14 1.67 1.07
N VAL A 150 -1.58 2.51 1.92
CA VAL A 150 -0.29 2.30 2.58
C VAL A 150 -0.51 2.30 4.08
N VAL A 151 0.06 1.33 4.79
CA VAL A 151 0.01 1.23 6.25
C VAL A 151 1.44 1.23 6.78
N ASN A 152 1.77 2.18 7.65
CA ASN A 152 3.12 2.37 8.18
C ASN A 152 4.21 2.45 7.08
N GLY A 153 3.86 3.05 5.94
CA GLY A 153 4.76 3.13 4.80
C GLY A 153 4.80 1.89 3.90
N LEU A 154 4.09 0.81 4.25
CA LEU A 154 4.02 -0.44 3.48
C LEU A 154 2.81 -0.44 2.55
N PRO A 155 2.97 -0.72 1.24
CA PRO A 155 1.86 -0.82 0.30
C PRO A 155 1.05 -2.08 0.58
N MET A 156 -0.19 -1.93 1.04
CA MET A 156 -1.02 -3.04 1.49
C MET A 156 -2.15 -3.38 0.53
N VAL A 157 -2.73 -2.38 -0.14
CA VAL A 157 -3.85 -2.59 -1.07
C VAL A 157 -3.64 -1.74 -2.31
N GLN A 158 -3.79 -2.37 -3.46
CA GLN A 158 -3.82 -1.68 -4.75
C GLN A 158 -5.26 -1.67 -5.27
N VAL A 159 -5.69 -0.51 -5.71
CA VAL A 159 -7.04 -0.28 -6.24
C VAL A 159 -6.91 0.16 -7.69
N GLU A 160 -7.60 -0.54 -8.57
CA GLU A 160 -7.76 -0.21 -9.96
C GLU A 160 -9.19 0.27 -10.20
N LEU A 161 -9.33 1.46 -10.76
CA LEU A 161 -10.61 2.13 -10.96
C LEU A 161 -10.99 2.08 -12.44
N LYS A 162 -12.25 1.80 -12.71
CA LYS A 162 -12.80 1.85 -14.07
C LYS A 162 -14.09 2.66 -14.07
N LYS A 163 -14.24 3.51 -15.08
CA LYS A 163 -15.45 4.30 -15.28
C LYS A 163 -16.69 3.40 -15.44
N ARG A 164 -17.83 3.91 -15.05
CA ARG A 164 -19.12 3.20 -15.21
C ARG A 164 -19.32 2.77 -16.67
N GLY A 165 -19.75 1.53 -16.88
CA GLY A 165 -19.97 0.93 -18.21
C GLY A 165 -18.77 0.15 -18.77
N VAL A 166 -17.60 0.23 -18.15
CA VAL A 166 -16.47 -0.68 -18.46
C VAL A 166 -16.66 -1.98 -17.69
N ALA A 167 -16.43 -3.11 -18.36
CA ALA A 167 -16.57 -4.40 -17.70
C ALA A 167 -15.52 -4.58 -16.58
N VAL A 168 -15.95 -5.03 -15.41
CA VAL A 168 -15.06 -5.35 -14.26
C VAL A 168 -13.93 -6.29 -14.67
N ARG A 169 -14.16 -7.13 -15.69
CA ARG A 169 -13.17 -8.04 -16.28
C ARG A 169 -11.92 -7.29 -16.77
N GLU A 170 -12.05 -6.06 -17.25
CA GLU A 170 -10.89 -5.28 -17.72
C GLU A 170 -10.00 -4.87 -16.55
N ALA A 171 -10.60 -4.39 -15.45
CA ALA A 171 -9.87 -4.11 -14.22
C ALA A 171 -9.18 -5.37 -13.67
N PHE A 172 -9.90 -6.50 -13.65
CA PHE A 172 -9.33 -7.78 -13.23
C PHE A 172 -8.14 -8.21 -14.08
N ASN A 173 -8.24 -8.09 -15.40
CA ASN A 173 -7.14 -8.44 -16.31
C ASN A 173 -5.93 -7.51 -16.07
N GLN A 174 -6.14 -6.25 -15.75
CA GLN A 174 -5.09 -5.29 -15.45
C GLN A 174 -4.38 -5.64 -14.14
N VAL A 175 -5.11 -5.88 -13.07
CA VAL A 175 -4.56 -6.34 -11.78
C VAL A 175 -3.80 -7.66 -11.93
N HIS A 176 -4.36 -8.62 -12.68
CA HIS A 176 -3.71 -9.91 -12.92
C HIS A 176 -2.41 -9.77 -13.73
N ARG A 177 -2.36 -8.86 -14.69
CA ARG A 177 -1.13 -8.54 -15.43
C ARG A 177 -0.09 -7.95 -14.47
N TYR A 178 -0.47 -6.96 -13.64
CA TYR A 178 0.43 -6.34 -12.67
C TYR A 178 1.00 -7.36 -11.68
N SER A 179 0.19 -8.30 -11.20
CA SER A 179 0.66 -9.34 -10.28
C SER A 179 1.73 -10.24 -10.89
N LYS A 180 1.71 -10.44 -12.21
CA LYS A 180 2.72 -11.25 -12.93
C LYS A 180 3.97 -10.47 -13.31
N GLU A 181 3.84 -9.18 -13.58
CA GLU A 181 4.90 -8.37 -14.19
C GLU A 181 5.69 -7.54 -13.17
N SER A 182 5.06 -7.15 -12.06
CA SER A 182 5.65 -6.23 -11.07
C SER A 182 6.22 -6.92 -9.83
N PHE A 183 5.91 -8.20 -9.62
CA PHE A 183 6.21 -8.90 -8.37
C PHE A 183 7.00 -10.21 -8.59
N ASN A 184 7.63 -10.37 -9.76
CA ASN A 184 8.58 -11.45 -10.04
C ASN A 184 10.01 -10.92 -9.98
#